data_5b566f4e7d2acd2ea3c7cf3176ce7a1e
#
_entry.id   5b566f4e7d2acd2ea3c7cf3176ce7a1e
#
_cell.length_a   1.000
_cell.length_b   1.000
_cell.length_c   1.000
_cell.angle_alpha   90.00
_cell.angle_beta   90.00
_cell.angle_gamma   90.00
#
_symmetry.space_group_name_H-M   'P 1'
#
loop_
_entity.id
_entity.type
_entity.pdbx_description
1 polymer ?
#
loop_
_entity_poly.entity_id
_entity_poly.type
_entity_poly.pdbx_seq_one_letter_code
_entity_poly.pdbx_strand_id
1 'polypeptide(L)'
;MKNKLPKEAYGGVHGKDYVPYITDRSLKGMNVVVIILGIILSVLFAASTAYSGMKSGLTVAAGIPGAIIGSMLISVFSKDRGILGKNILQGMSSGGESIASGMIYVVPAIILIGSEISFFQGLIIGIGGALFGVGATSLVYNYLIVEEHG
;
A
#
# COMPACT_ATOMS: atom_id res chain seq x y z
N MET A 1 2.01 -26.97 -15.16
CA MET A 1 0.96 -27.50 -14.26
C MET A 1 0.23 -26.33 -13.67
N LYS A 2 -1.07 -26.17 -13.94
CA LYS A 2 -1.90 -25.17 -13.24
C LYS A 2 -2.11 -25.70 -11.82
N ASN A 3 -1.36 -25.20 -10.86
CA ASN A 3 -1.66 -25.42 -9.46
C ASN A 3 -2.99 -24.73 -9.17
N LYS A 4 -4.06 -25.51 -9.13
CA LYS A 4 -5.34 -25.01 -8.63
C LYS A 4 -5.15 -24.76 -7.13
N LEU A 5 -5.58 -23.60 -6.69
CA LEU A 5 -5.66 -23.31 -5.27
C LEU A 5 -6.51 -24.37 -4.56
N PRO A 6 -6.22 -24.72 -3.31
CA PRO A 6 -7.05 -25.62 -2.53
C PRO A 6 -8.48 -25.09 -2.47
N LYS A 7 -9.45 -26.00 -2.33
CA LYS A 7 -10.88 -25.63 -2.35
C LYS A 7 -11.24 -24.61 -1.27
N GLU A 8 -10.54 -24.64 -0.16
CA GLU A 8 -10.68 -23.76 0.99
C GLU A 8 -10.32 -22.31 0.67
N ALA A 9 -9.50 -22.08 -0.36
CA ALA A 9 -9.11 -20.74 -0.81
C ALA A 9 -10.21 -20.02 -1.63
N TYR A 10 -11.31 -20.71 -1.96
CA TYR A 10 -12.41 -20.15 -2.75
C TYR A 10 -13.62 -19.67 -1.92
N GLY A 11 -13.46 -19.50 -0.61
CA GLY A 11 -14.48 -18.96 0.28
C GLY A 11 -15.26 -20.02 1.06
N GLY A 12 -15.96 -19.59 2.08
CA GLY A 12 -16.80 -20.43 2.92
C GLY A 12 -16.11 -21.13 4.08
N VAL A 13 -14.83 -20.82 4.36
CA VAL A 13 -14.10 -21.34 5.51
C VAL A 13 -13.97 -20.25 6.55
N HIS A 14 -14.45 -20.49 7.78
CA HIS A 14 -14.24 -19.58 8.90
C HIS A 14 -12.75 -19.30 9.10
N GLY A 15 -12.38 -18.06 9.43
CA GLY A 15 -10.98 -17.64 9.56
C GLY A 15 -10.15 -18.49 10.53
N LYS A 16 -10.79 -19.22 11.46
CA LYS A 16 -10.15 -20.19 12.36
C LYS A 16 -9.71 -21.49 11.67
N ASP A 17 -10.42 -21.87 10.60
CA ASP A 17 -10.19 -23.10 9.83
C ASP A 17 -9.42 -22.84 8.53
N TYR A 18 -9.11 -21.57 8.26
CA TYR A 18 -8.38 -21.17 7.05
C TYR A 18 -6.91 -21.58 7.14
N VAL A 19 -6.48 -22.44 6.23
CA VAL A 19 -5.07 -22.80 6.06
C VAL A 19 -4.45 -21.84 5.05
N PRO A 20 -3.53 -20.95 5.45
CA PRO A 20 -2.91 -20.00 4.53
C PRO A 20 -2.12 -20.73 3.44
N TYR A 21 -2.19 -20.18 2.20
CA TYR A 21 -1.47 -20.72 1.04
C TYR A 21 0.04 -20.83 1.28
N ILE A 22 0.58 -19.93 2.09
CA ILE A 22 1.97 -19.94 2.53
C ILE A 22 2.01 -20.30 4.00
N THR A 23 2.32 -21.57 4.29
CA THR A 23 2.43 -22.11 5.66
C THR A 23 3.85 -21.95 6.21
N ASP A 24 4.83 -21.65 5.36
CA ASP A 24 6.23 -21.54 5.77
C ASP A 24 6.50 -20.19 6.44
N ARG A 25 6.60 -20.21 7.77
CA ARG A 25 6.93 -19.04 8.60
C ARG A 25 8.38 -18.57 8.46
N SER A 26 9.23 -19.31 7.75
CA SER A 26 10.63 -18.95 7.50
C SER A 26 10.80 -17.90 6.39
N LEU A 27 9.75 -17.63 5.61
CA LEU A 27 9.76 -16.64 4.53
C LEU A 27 9.85 -15.22 5.11
N LYS A 28 11.04 -14.67 5.09
CA LYS A 28 11.30 -13.27 5.43
C LYS A 28 10.82 -12.37 4.29
N GLY A 29 9.55 -11.97 4.31
CA GLY A 29 9.03 -11.01 3.32
C GLY A 29 9.65 -9.63 3.45
N MET A 30 10.11 -9.25 4.63
CA MET A 30 10.66 -7.94 4.95
C MET A 30 12.19 -8.02 5.02
N ASN A 31 12.86 -7.58 3.96
CA ASN A 31 14.31 -7.42 3.87
C ASN A 31 14.63 -5.91 3.77
N VAL A 32 15.79 -5.49 4.23
CA VAL A 32 16.26 -4.09 4.14
C VAL A 32 16.18 -3.57 2.70
N VAL A 33 16.53 -4.40 1.73
CA VAL A 33 16.42 -4.07 0.29
C VAL A 33 14.98 -3.77 -0.12
N VAL A 34 14.02 -4.56 0.36
CA VAL A 34 12.58 -4.37 0.09
C VAL A 34 12.10 -3.05 0.68
N ILE A 35 12.52 -2.71 1.89
CA ILE A 35 12.15 -1.47 2.56
C ILE A 35 12.71 -0.26 1.79
N ILE A 36 13.99 -0.28 1.43
CA ILE A 36 14.62 0.83 0.69
C ILE A 36 13.95 1.01 -0.67
N LEU A 37 13.76 -0.06 -1.43
CA LEU A 37 13.07 -0.01 -2.72
C LEU A 37 11.62 0.46 -2.58
N GLY A 38 10.93 0.03 -1.53
CA GLY A 38 9.57 0.45 -1.22
C GLY A 38 9.47 1.95 -0.92
N ILE A 39 10.40 2.51 -0.15
CA ILE A 39 10.46 3.95 0.12
C ILE A 39 10.71 4.73 -1.17
N ILE A 40 11.66 4.29 -1.99
CA ILE A 40 11.95 4.95 -3.28
C ILE A 40 10.71 4.95 -4.19
N LEU A 41 10.05 3.80 -4.34
CA LEU A 41 8.83 3.69 -5.14
C LEU A 41 7.69 4.53 -4.56
N SER A 42 7.52 4.54 -3.25
CA SER A 42 6.52 5.35 -2.55
C SER A 42 6.70 6.84 -2.87
N VAL A 43 7.92 7.36 -2.77
CA VAL A 43 8.23 8.76 -3.09
C VAL A 43 8.02 9.07 -4.57
N LEU A 44 8.46 8.19 -5.47
CA LEU A 44 8.27 8.36 -6.91
C LEU A 44 6.79 8.41 -7.31
N PHE A 45 5.98 7.48 -6.78
CA PHE A 45 4.54 7.46 -7.08
C PHE A 45 3.80 8.60 -6.40
N ALA A 46 4.18 9.00 -5.19
CA ALA A 46 3.63 10.18 -4.54
C ALA A 46 3.90 11.45 -5.35
N ALA A 47 5.13 11.66 -5.82
CA ALA A 47 5.49 12.81 -6.65
C ALA A 47 4.77 12.80 -8.00
N SER A 48 4.68 11.64 -8.66
CA SER A 48 3.97 11.48 -9.92
C SER A 48 2.47 11.78 -9.76
N THR A 49 1.84 11.27 -8.72
CA THR A 49 0.42 11.50 -8.41
C THR A 49 0.18 12.96 -8.05
N ALA A 50 1.06 13.57 -7.24
CA ALA A 50 0.96 15.00 -6.92
C ALA A 50 1.03 15.87 -8.17
N TYR A 51 1.98 15.62 -9.06
CA TYR A 51 2.11 16.35 -10.32
C TYR A 51 0.89 16.16 -11.23
N SER A 52 0.47 14.92 -11.43
CA SER A 52 -0.69 14.58 -12.27
C SER A 52 -1.99 15.16 -11.72
N GLY A 53 -2.19 15.06 -10.40
CA GLY A 53 -3.37 15.58 -9.73
C GLY A 53 -3.48 17.11 -9.81
N MET A 54 -2.39 17.81 -9.58
CA MET A 54 -2.37 19.29 -9.71
C MET A 54 -2.56 19.76 -11.15
N LYS A 55 -2.09 19.01 -12.14
CA LYS A 55 -2.17 19.40 -13.55
C LYS A 55 -3.50 19.03 -14.20
N SER A 56 -4.02 17.86 -13.91
CA SER A 56 -5.16 17.26 -14.62
C SER A 56 -6.36 16.97 -13.72
N GLY A 57 -6.24 17.17 -12.41
CA GLY A 57 -7.28 16.81 -11.45
C GLY A 57 -7.51 15.30 -11.30
N LEU A 58 -6.61 14.49 -11.88
CA LEU A 58 -6.73 13.03 -11.89
C LEU A 58 -5.56 12.40 -11.11
N THR A 59 -5.88 11.42 -10.29
CA THR A 59 -4.89 10.60 -9.59
C THR A 59 -4.67 9.28 -10.35
N VAL A 60 -3.44 8.78 -10.36
CA VAL A 60 -3.08 7.53 -11.02
C VAL A 60 -2.94 6.45 -9.96
N ALA A 61 -3.72 5.38 -10.08
CA ALA A 61 -3.62 4.25 -9.16
C ALA A 61 -2.25 3.55 -9.30
N ALA A 62 -1.37 3.75 -8.31
CA ALA A 62 -0.03 3.18 -8.30
C ALA A 62 0.02 1.68 -7.98
N GLY A 63 -1.09 1.08 -7.59
CA GLY A 63 -1.14 -0.33 -7.21
C GLY A 63 -0.66 -1.28 -8.30
N ILE A 64 -1.11 -1.10 -9.54
CA ILE A 64 -0.74 -1.96 -10.68
C ILE A 64 0.70 -1.70 -11.15
N PRO A 65 1.09 -0.45 -11.52
CA PRO A 65 2.46 -0.18 -11.92
C PRO A 65 3.46 -0.44 -10.79
N GLY A 66 3.09 -0.18 -9.53
CA GLY A 66 3.90 -0.51 -8.36
C GLY A 66 4.16 -2.01 -8.20
N ALA A 67 3.18 -2.87 -8.47
CA ALA A 67 3.34 -4.31 -8.45
C ALA A 67 4.30 -4.78 -9.55
N ILE A 68 4.17 -4.25 -10.77
CA ILE A 68 5.01 -4.62 -11.92
C ILE A 68 6.46 -4.18 -11.69
N ILE A 69 6.67 -2.90 -11.43
CA ILE A 69 8.01 -2.33 -11.23
C ILE A 69 8.65 -2.93 -9.96
N GLY A 70 7.91 -3.03 -8.88
CA GLY A 70 8.37 -3.64 -7.63
C GLY A 70 8.79 -5.10 -7.82
N SER A 71 8.04 -5.87 -8.61
CA SER A 71 8.40 -7.27 -8.89
C SER A 71 9.64 -7.41 -9.76
N MET A 72 9.86 -6.49 -10.71
CA MET A 72 11.09 -6.44 -11.52
C MET A 72 12.29 -6.07 -10.65
N LEU A 73 12.18 -5.01 -9.85
CA LEU A 73 13.26 -4.55 -9.00
C LEU A 73 13.68 -5.61 -7.98
N ILE A 74 12.73 -6.29 -7.34
CA ILE A 74 13.05 -7.34 -6.38
C ILE A 74 13.75 -8.51 -7.05
N SER A 75 13.39 -8.84 -8.27
CA SER A 75 14.03 -9.94 -9.01
C SER A 75 15.49 -9.66 -9.36
N VAL A 76 15.86 -8.38 -9.47
CA VAL A 76 17.22 -7.93 -9.79
C VAL A 76 18.05 -7.72 -8.51
N PHE A 77 17.48 -7.05 -7.51
CA PHE A 77 18.24 -6.59 -6.33
C PHE A 77 18.15 -7.50 -5.12
N SER A 78 17.19 -8.42 -5.07
CA SER A 78 17.03 -9.35 -3.95
C SER A 78 17.09 -10.79 -4.41
N LYS A 79 17.80 -11.61 -3.63
CA LYS A 79 17.79 -13.07 -3.80
C LYS A 79 16.45 -13.69 -3.40
N ASP A 80 15.69 -12.96 -2.62
CA ASP A 80 14.39 -13.38 -2.08
C ASP A 80 13.29 -13.00 -3.07
N ARG A 81 13.04 -13.89 -4.04
CA ARG A 81 12.02 -13.71 -5.09
C ARG A 81 10.59 -14.01 -4.59
N GLY A 82 10.40 -13.97 -3.29
CA GLY A 82 9.14 -14.34 -2.64
C GLY A 82 7.96 -13.41 -2.99
N ILE A 83 6.76 -13.97 -3.00
CA ILE A 83 5.50 -13.24 -3.22
C ILE A 83 5.31 -12.15 -2.16
N LEU A 84 5.75 -12.40 -0.92
CA LEU A 84 5.64 -11.46 0.20
C LEU A 84 6.37 -10.15 -0.04
N GLY A 85 7.62 -10.19 -0.51
CA GLY A 85 8.39 -8.99 -0.81
C GLY A 85 7.75 -8.14 -1.93
N LYS A 86 7.20 -8.79 -2.96
CA LYS A 86 6.48 -8.11 -4.04
C LYS A 86 5.22 -7.41 -3.53
N ASN A 87 4.49 -8.07 -2.65
CA ASN A 87 3.27 -7.54 -2.04
C ASN A 87 3.57 -6.33 -1.13
N ILE A 88 4.66 -6.39 -0.38
CA ILE A 88 5.11 -5.26 0.45
C ILE A 88 5.48 -4.06 -0.43
N LEU A 89 6.23 -4.26 -1.52
CA LEU A 89 6.58 -3.17 -2.44
C LEU A 89 5.35 -2.54 -3.09
N GLN A 90 4.38 -3.36 -3.50
CA GLN A 90 3.10 -2.87 -4.01
C GLN A 90 2.36 -2.03 -2.96
N GLY A 91 2.25 -2.54 -1.73
CA GLY A 91 1.60 -1.82 -0.63
C GLY A 91 2.27 -0.50 -0.30
N MET A 92 3.61 -0.47 -0.25
CA MET A 92 4.37 0.76 0.02
C MET A 92 4.21 1.79 -1.10
N SER A 93 4.27 1.39 -2.36
CA SER A 93 4.08 2.29 -3.51
C SER A 93 2.67 2.86 -3.55
N SER A 94 1.66 2.05 -3.29
CA SER A 94 0.27 2.48 -3.21
C SER A 94 0.00 3.38 -2.00
N GLY A 95 0.66 3.13 -0.86
CA GLY A 95 0.58 3.98 0.32
C GLY A 95 1.07 5.40 0.06
N GLY A 96 2.19 5.57 -0.63
CA GLY A 96 2.71 6.89 -1.03
C GLY A 96 1.76 7.63 -1.96
N GLU A 97 1.22 6.94 -2.94
CA GLU A 97 0.21 7.49 -3.86
C GLU A 97 -1.05 7.94 -3.10
N SER A 98 -1.56 7.14 -2.18
CA SER A 98 -2.77 7.44 -1.42
C SER A 98 -2.62 8.68 -0.54
N ILE A 99 -1.46 8.87 0.09
CA ILE A 99 -1.17 10.08 0.86
C ILE A 99 -1.15 11.31 -0.06
N ALA A 100 -0.48 11.24 -1.19
CA ALA A 100 -0.44 12.33 -2.17
C ALA A 100 -1.82 12.66 -2.71
N SER A 101 -2.64 11.66 -3.03
CA SER A 101 -4.02 11.84 -3.49
C SER A 101 -4.88 12.57 -2.46
N GLY A 102 -4.80 12.18 -1.19
CA GLY A 102 -5.52 12.85 -0.10
C GLY A 102 -5.14 14.33 0.02
N MET A 103 -3.83 14.63 -0.05
CA MET A 103 -3.33 16.00 0.04
C MET A 103 -3.78 16.88 -1.12
N ILE A 104 -3.78 16.36 -2.35
CA ILE A 104 -4.19 17.10 -3.55
C ILE A 104 -5.63 17.59 -3.47
N TYR A 105 -6.52 16.85 -2.84
CA TYR A 105 -7.91 17.26 -2.71
C TYR A 105 -8.14 18.19 -1.53
N VAL A 106 -7.43 17.99 -0.41
CA VAL A 106 -7.65 18.74 0.84
C VAL A 106 -6.95 20.10 0.80
N VAL A 107 -5.70 20.17 0.35
CA VAL A 107 -4.91 21.42 0.40
C VAL A 107 -5.54 22.53 -0.44
N PRO A 108 -5.94 22.33 -1.70
CA PRO A 108 -6.61 23.37 -2.48
C PRO A 108 -7.93 23.83 -1.86
N ALA A 109 -8.71 22.92 -1.27
CA ALA A 109 -9.95 23.27 -0.61
C ALA A 109 -9.73 24.21 0.57
N ILE A 110 -8.68 24.00 1.37
CA ILE A 110 -8.35 24.87 2.50
C ILE A 110 -7.88 26.24 2.02
N ILE A 111 -7.08 26.29 0.96
CA ILE A 111 -6.61 27.54 0.35
C ILE A 111 -7.80 28.36 -0.19
N LEU A 112 -8.79 27.70 -0.81
CA LEU A 112 -10.00 28.36 -1.31
C LEU A 112 -10.87 28.96 -0.21
N ILE A 113 -10.82 28.40 1.01
CA ILE A 113 -11.52 28.95 2.18
C ILE A 113 -10.78 30.18 2.76
N GLY A 114 -9.62 30.52 2.22
CA GLY A 114 -8.83 31.68 2.64
C GLY A 114 -7.85 31.40 3.77
N SER A 115 -7.56 30.13 4.04
CA SER A 115 -6.56 29.72 5.02
C SER A 115 -5.23 29.41 4.35
N GLU A 116 -4.15 29.99 4.85
CA GLU A 116 -2.78 29.66 4.43
C GLU A 116 -2.31 28.41 5.17
N ILE A 117 -1.85 27.39 4.43
CA ILE A 117 -1.27 26.21 5.01
C ILE A 117 0.25 26.28 4.87
N SER A 118 0.95 26.30 6.01
CA SER A 118 2.40 26.12 6.05
C SER A 118 2.78 24.67 5.70
N PHE A 119 3.96 24.48 5.11
CA PHE A 119 4.51 23.16 4.83
C PHE A 119 4.50 22.22 6.05
N PHE A 120 4.86 22.75 7.24
CA PHE A 120 4.84 21.97 8.48
C PHE A 120 3.43 21.54 8.91
N GLN A 121 2.44 22.40 8.73
CA GLN A 121 1.04 22.03 9.02
C GLN A 121 0.57 20.92 8.09
N GLY A 122 0.87 21.00 6.79
CA GLY A 122 0.56 19.95 5.84
C GLY A 122 1.23 18.61 6.22
N LEU A 123 2.49 18.65 6.64
CA LEU A 123 3.22 17.45 7.08
C LEU A 123 2.60 16.82 8.33
N ILE A 124 2.23 17.62 9.34
CA ILE A 124 1.57 17.12 10.56
C ILE A 124 0.22 16.49 10.24
N ILE A 125 -0.58 17.14 9.39
CA ILE A 125 -1.88 16.62 8.94
C ILE A 125 -1.70 15.28 8.21
N GLY A 126 -0.71 15.19 7.31
CA GLY A 126 -0.41 13.96 6.58
C GLY A 126 0.00 12.80 7.48
N ILE A 127 0.90 13.05 8.43
CA ILE A 127 1.34 12.04 9.41
C ILE A 127 0.17 11.63 10.31
N GLY A 128 -0.59 12.61 10.83
CA GLY A 128 -1.77 12.34 11.66
C GLY A 128 -2.81 11.49 10.94
N GLY A 129 -3.12 11.83 9.68
CA GLY A 129 -4.02 11.05 8.83
C GLY A 129 -3.53 9.62 8.57
N ALA A 130 -2.23 9.46 8.31
CA ALA A 130 -1.63 8.14 8.11
C ALA A 130 -1.71 7.27 9.37
N LEU A 131 -1.39 7.82 10.55
CA LEU A 131 -1.49 7.11 11.83
C LEU A 131 -2.94 6.73 12.16
N PHE A 132 -3.87 7.65 11.94
CA PHE A 132 -5.29 7.37 12.13
C PHE A 132 -5.79 6.27 11.19
N GLY A 133 -5.39 6.31 9.91
CA GLY A 133 -5.73 5.29 8.92
C GLY A 133 -5.21 3.89 9.29
N VAL A 134 -3.96 3.80 9.74
CA VAL A 134 -3.38 2.53 10.23
C VAL A 134 -4.13 2.03 11.47
N GLY A 135 -4.45 2.92 12.42
CA GLY A 135 -5.21 2.56 13.61
C GLY A 135 -6.61 2.03 13.28
N ALA A 136 -7.35 2.74 12.42
CA ALA A 136 -8.68 2.33 11.99
C ALA A 136 -8.65 0.99 11.23
N THR A 137 -7.69 0.82 10.31
CA THR A 137 -7.53 -0.43 9.56
C THR A 137 -7.21 -1.60 10.48
N SER A 138 -6.37 -1.39 11.50
CA SER A 138 -6.01 -2.44 12.46
C SER A 138 -7.22 -2.96 13.25
N LEU A 139 -8.17 -2.08 13.62
CA LEU A 139 -9.40 -2.47 14.31
C LEU A 139 -10.33 -3.31 13.42
N VAL A 140 -10.42 -2.93 12.16
CA VAL A 140 -11.37 -3.54 11.20
C VAL A 140 -10.78 -4.80 10.56
N TYR A 141 -9.44 -4.90 10.48
CA TYR A 141 -8.73 -5.99 9.83
C TYR A 141 -9.11 -7.38 10.40
N ASN A 142 -9.10 -7.52 11.71
CA ASN A 142 -9.41 -8.80 12.34
C ASN A 142 -10.85 -9.24 12.06
N TYR A 143 -11.79 -8.30 12.11
CA TYR A 143 -13.18 -8.60 11.89
C TYR A 143 -13.48 -8.94 10.43
N LEU A 144 -13.11 -8.04 9.50
CA LEU A 144 -13.48 -8.19 8.09
C LEU A 144 -12.63 -9.18 7.30
N ILE A 145 -11.35 -9.33 7.65
CA ILE A 145 -10.44 -10.15 6.84
C ILE A 145 -10.19 -11.52 7.48
N VAL A 146 -10.14 -11.58 8.81
CA VAL A 146 -9.82 -12.84 9.51
C VAL A 146 -11.07 -13.61 9.92
N GLU A 147 -12.12 -12.94 10.39
CA GLU A 147 -13.34 -13.60 10.91
C GLU A 147 -14.43 -13.75 9.85
N GLU A 148 -14.63 -12.77 8.98
CA GLU A 148 -15.62 -12.82 7.90
C GLU A 148 -14.99 -13.16 6.55
N HIS A 149 -14.38 -14.33 6.45
CA HIS A 149 -14.06 -14.95 5.16
C HIS A 149 -15.34 -15.57 4.59
N GLY A 150 -16.18 -14.73 4.02
CA GLY A 150 -17.41 -15.16 3.39
C GLY A 150 -17.29 -15.35 1.90
#